data_6c851119d65a2568e1ec8c5b30740207
#
_entry.id   6c851119d65a2568e1ec8c5b30740207
#
_cell.length_a   1.000
_cell.length_b   1.000
_cell.length_c   1.000
_cell.angle_alpha   90.00
_cell.angle_beta   90.00
_cell.angle_gamma   90.00
#
_symmetry.space_group_name_H-M   'P 1'
#
loop_
_entity.id
_entity.type
_entity.pdbx_description
1 polymer ?
#
loop_
_entity_poly.entity_id
_entity_poly.type
_entity_poly.pdbx_seq_one_letter_code
_entity_poly.pdbx_strand_id
1 'polypeptide(L)'
;MWRGIHVIKPPQVRFLIKYSQGNNLYDILDAEGWEAIMRALVYTAPGKVELEERPRPQVGSGEMEVAIEFAGVCGSDISGFLGHSTRRKPPLVLGHELIGRLGDGRRVVANPLISCSRCATCLSGAQNLCESWRLLGMDQTPGSFAEYVALPATQIFEIPDSLPSARAVLSEPLANLVHLFRLVLPPSFFRLGIVGGGTMGALGLLVSKQIGVSEVLVVDVSHQRLETVKKLGASAVVNTGSPDGVTEAKKIAGRGFDVVIDASGSAPARQMAFDLCKPGGCVALLGMGAQKSEVDFVTSIRKEHRVVMSFAYTPGDFRRAMDLLISGAVDLTPWTDKLPLEQGQEALDRISHRPGTTLKMLLEI
;
A
#
# COMPACT_ATOMS: atom_id res chain seq x y z
N MET A 1 -9.06 -21.81 -47.74
CA MET A 1 -10.36 -22.12 -47.12
C MET A 1 -10.08 -22.58 -45.70
N TRP A 2 -10.31 -21.75 -44.76
CA TRP A 2 -10.07 -22.01 -43.32
C TRP A 2 -11.29 -22.71 -42.73
N ARG A 3 -11.10 -23.90 -42.17
CA ARG A 3 -12.13 -24.57 -41.38
C ARG A 3 -11.68 -24.55 -39.90
N GLY A 4 -12.47 -23.89 -39.09
CA GLY A 4 -12.72 -23.92 -37.66
C GLY A 4 -11.64 -24.43 -36.70
N ILE A 5 -11.23 -23.53 -35.83
CA ILE A 5 -10.48 -23.85 -34.60
C ILE A 5 -11.48 -24.45 -33.62
N HIS A 6 -11.33 -25.71 -33.26
CA HIS A 6 -12.07 -26.31 -32.13
C HIS A 6 -11.34 -26.00 -30.83
N VAL A 7 -11.89 -25.11 -30.02
CA VAL A 7 -11.44 -24.86 -28.66
C VAL A 7 -12.02 -25.96 -27.77
N ILE A 8 -11.18 -26.87 -27.32
CA ILE A 8 -11.55 -27.80 -26.23
C ILE A 8 -11.26 -27.07 -24.93
N LYS A 9 -12.33 -26.72 -24.19
CA LYS A 9 -12.27 -26.11 -22.85
C LYS A 9 -12.13 -27.21 -21.80
N PRO A 10 -11.02 -27.30 -21.04
CA PRO A 10 -11.12 -27.67 -19.64
C PRO A 10 -11.55 -26.42 -18.84
N PRO A 11 -12.30 -26.57 -17.75
CA PRO A 11 -13.01 -25.45 -17.15
C PRO A 11 -12.10 -24.57 -16.28
N GLN A 12 -11.08 -23.93 -16.77
CA GLN A 12 -10.36 -22.84 -16.05
C GLN A 12 -9.00 -22.44 -16.63
N VAL A 13 -8.58 -22.92 -17.80
CA VAL A 13 -7.27 -22.52 -18.38
C VAL A 13 -7.46 -22.04 -19.82
N ARG A 14 -7.07 -20.80 -20.11
CA ARG A 14 -6.95 -20.25 -21.48
C ARG A 14 -5.49 -20.30 -21.91
N PHE A 15 -5.24 -20.64 -23.19
CA PHE A 15 -3.90 -20.75 -23.74
C PHE A 15 -3.74 -19.87 -24.99
N LEU A 16 -2.59 -19.22 -25.16
CA LEU A 16 -2.20 -18.53 -26.38
C LEU A 16 -1.22 -19.39 -27.20
N ILE A 17 -1.48 -19.54 -28.48
CA ILE A 17 -0.56 -20.20 -29.40
C ILE A 17 0.35 -19.13 -30.01
N LYS A 18 1.67 -19.21 -29.84
CA LYS A 18 2.64 -18.41 -30.59
C LYS A 18 2.86 -19.01 -31.95
N TYR A 19 2.54 -18.26 -33.04
CA TYR A 19 2.90 -18.66 -34.41
C TYR A 19 4.29 -18.17 -34.73
N SER A 20 5.22 -19.09 -35.11
CA SER A 20 6.43 -18.71 -35.81
C SER A 20 6.18 -18.85 -37.33
N GLN A 21 6.57 -17.85 -38.11
CA GLN A 21 6.47 -17.90 -39.56
C GLN A 21 7.52 -18.89 -40.10
N GLY A 22 7.07 -20.06 -40.53
CA GLY A 22 7.89 -21.00 -41.29
C GLY A 22 7.62 -22.46 -40.99
N ASN A 23 6.88 -23.10 -41.92
CA ASN A 23 6.80 -24.55 -42.18
C ASN A 23 6.23 -25.53 -41.14
N ASN A 24 5.13 -26.15 -41.57
CA ASN A 24 4.46 -27.37 -41.09
C ASN A 24 3.73 -27.37 -39.74
N LEU A 25 2.42 -27.47 -39.91
CA LEU A 25 1.38 -27.36 -38.85
C LEU A 25 1.32 -28.56 -37.89
N TYR A 26 2.15 -29.58 -38.02
CA TYR A 26 2.02 -30.85 -37.29
C TYR A 26 3.13 -31.14 -36.27
N ASP A 27 4.19 -30.33 -36.21
CA ASP A 27 5.30 -30.52 -35.26
C ASP A 27 5.19 -29.70 -33.96
N ILE A 28 4.03 -29.10 -33.68
CA ILE A 28 3.85 -28.19 -32.51
C ILE A 28 2.72 -28.70 -31.62
N LEU A 29 2.73 -29.97 -31.31
CA LEU A 29 1.73 -30.54 -30.37
C LEU A 29 2.37 -31.33 -29.23
N ASP A 30 3.54 -30.94 -28.80
CA ASP A 30 3.98 -31.31 -27.45
C ASP A 30 3.60 -30.21 -26.45
N ALA A 31 3.29 -30.65 -25.25
CA ALA A 31 2.70 -29.86 -24.17
C ALA A 31 3.53 -28.64 -23.69
N GLU A 32 4.65 -28.34 -24.32
CA GLU A 32 5.60 -27.28 -23.95
C GLU A 32 5.39 -25.93 -24.67
N GLY A 33 4.47 -25.86 -25.63
CA GLY A 33 4.21 -24.66 -26.45
C GLY A 33 3.07 -23.73 -25.98
N TRP A 34 2.34 -24.09 -24.93
CA TRP A 34 1.18 -23.32 -24.45
C TRP A 34 1.54 -22.49 -23.24
N GLU A 35 1.57 -21.18 -23.38
CA GLU A 35 1.65 -20.29 -22.21
C GLU A 35 0.24 -20.08 -21.64
N ALA A 36 0.02 -20.44 -20.38
CA ALA A 36 -1.20 -20.08 -19.68
C ALA A 36 -1.29 -18.56 -19.58
N ILE A 37 -2.45 -18.00 -19.91
CA ILE A 37 -2.70 -16.55 -19.85
C ILE A 37 -3.51 -16.19 -18.62
N MET A 38 -3.38 -14.94 -18.20
CA MET A 38 -4.16 -14.29 -17.13
C MET A 38 -4.59 -12.92 -17.57
N ARG A 39 -5.65 -12.40 -16.96
CA ARG A 39 -6.04 -11.00 -17.10
C ARG A 39 -5.21 -10.14 -16.14
N ALA A 40 -4.76 -8.99 -16.62
CA ALA A 40 -4.03 -8.01 -15.82
C ALA A 40 -4.42 -6.59 -16.23
N LEU A 41 -4.52 -5.70 -15.25
CA LEU A 41 -4.74 -4.28 -15.47
C LEU A 41 -3.38 -3.59 -15.64
N VAL A 42 -3.07 -3.22 -16.86
CA VAL A 42 -1.77 -2.68 -17.27
C VAL A 42 -1.82 -1.15 -17.31
N TYR A 43 -0.94 -0.51 -16.59
CA TYR A 43 -0.66 0.93 -16.72
C TYR A 43 0.06 1.17 -18.06
N THR A 44 -0.63 1.80 -19.02
CA THR A 44 -0.13 1.99 -20.40
C THR A 44 0.33 3.41 -20.70
N ALA A 45 -0.19 4.40 -19.97
CA ALA A 45 0.22 5.81 -20.06
C ALA A 45 -0.25 6.58 -18.81
N PRO A 46 0.28 7.77 -18.53
CA PRO A 46 -0.23 8.63 -17.46
C PRO A 46 -1.74 8.83 -17.54
N GLY A 47 -2.44 8.47 -16.45
CA GLY A 47 -3.90 8.50 -16.37
C GLY A 47 -4.62 7.36 -17.08
N LYS A 48 -3.90 6.34 -17.58
CA LYS A 48 -4.50 5.27 -18.38
C LYS A 48 -4.05 3.90 -17.93
N VAL A 49 -5.03 3.01 -17.66
CA VAL A 49 -4.83 1.58 -17.49
C VAL A 49 -5.74 0.81 -18.45
N GLU A 50 -5.31 -0.35 -18.90
CA GLU A 50 -6.05 -1.21 -19.82
C GLU A 50 -6.04 -2.65 -19.30
N LEU A 51 -7.18 -3.33 -19.41
CA LEU A 51 -7.26 -4.74 -19.11
C LEU A 51 -6.69 -5.53 -20.30
N GLU A 52 -5.63 -6.30 -20.06
CA GLU A 52 -4.94 -7.07 -21.09
C GLU A 52 -4.82 -8.54 -20.68
N GLU A 53 -4.73 -9.42 -21.69
CA GLU A 53 -4.27 -10.79 -21.51
C GLU A 53 -2.73 -10.81 -21.49
N ARG A 54 -2.17 -11.38 -20.42
CA ARG A 54 -0.72 -11.48 -20.20
C ARG A 54 -0.32 -12.93 -19.91
N PRO A 55 0.91 -13.33 -20.18
CA PRO A 55 1.40 -14.62 -19.70
C PRO A 55 1.26 -14.75 -18.20
N ARG A 56 0.78 -15.89 -17.73
CA ARG A 56 0.75 -16.23 -16.30
C ARG A 56 2.18 -16.28 -15.76
N PRO A 57 2.43 -15.84 -14.51
CA PRO A 57 3.78 -15.80 -13.97
C PRO A 57 4.40 -17.19 -13.91
N GLN A 58 5.66 -17.30 -14.32
CA GLN A 58 6.43 -18.53 -14.12
C GLN A 58 6.88 -18.60 -12.68
N VAL A 59 6.61 -19.72 -12.02
CA VAL A 59 6.98 -19.95 -10.62
C VAL A 59 8.42 -20.43 -10.56
N GLY A 60 9.31 -19.60 -10.00
CA GLY A 60 10.71 -19.93 -9.79
C GLY A 60 10.96 -20.88 -8.61
N SER A 61 12.20 -21.35 -8.49
CA SER A 61 12.59 -22.17 -7.33
C SER A 61 12.41 -21.39 -6.02
N GLY A 62 11.64 -21.94 -5.07
CA GLY A 62 11.32 -21.32 -3.79
C GLY A 62 10.23 -20.25 -3.84
N GLU A 63 9.59 -20.07 -5.00
CA GLU A 63 8.41 -19.22 -5.15
C GLU A 63 7.12 -20.04 -5.10
N MET A 64 6.04 -19.36 -4.83
CA MET A 64 4.67 -19.89 -4.89
C MET A 64 3.81 -18.93 -5.69
N GLU A 65 2.87 -19.47 -6.43
CA GLU A 65 1.85 -18.70 -7.11
C GLU A 65 0.67 -18.45 -6.18
N VAL A 66 0.19 -17.22 -6.21
CA VAL A 66 -1.02 -16.78 -5.51
C VAL A 66 -2.08 -16.41 -6.56
N ALA A 67 -3.23 -17.07 -6.52
CA ALA A 67 -4.44 -16.64 -7.20
C ALA A 67 -5.04 -15.48 -6.41
N ILE A 68 -5.05 -14.28 -6.99
CA ILE A 68 -5.46 -13.06 -6.29
C ILE A 68 -6.99 -12.99 -6.23
N GLU A 69 -7.55 -12.73 -5.05
CA GLU A 69 -8.98 -12.47 -4.85
C GLU A 69 -9.28 -10.95 -4.85
N PHE A 70 -8.40 -10.19 -4.18
CA PHE A 70 -8.51 -8.74 -4.08
C PHE A 70 -7.12 -8.09 -4.08
N ALA A 71 -7.04 -6.94 -4.73
CA ALA A 71 -5.86 -6.07 -4.69
C ALA A 71 -6.25 -4.69 -4.17
N GLY A 72 -5.47 -4.16 -3.22
CA GLY A 72 -5.66 -2.81 -2.67
C GLY A 72 -4.96 -1.75 -3.51
N VAL A 73 -5.60 -0.60 -3.68
CA VAL A 73 -5.00 0.57 -4.31
C VAL A 73 -4.31 1.43 -3.25
N CYS A 74 -3.00 1.63 -3.42
CA CYS A 74 -2.18 2.49 -2.58
C CYS A 74 -2.01 3.89 -3.19
N GLY A 75 -1.75 4.90 -2.35
CA GLY A 75 -1.39 6.24 -2.81
C GLY A 75 -0.17 6.28 -3.75
N SER A 76 0.75 5.33 -3.60
CA SER A 76 1.91 5.19 -4.48
C SER A 76 1.56 4.62 -5.87
N ASP A 77 0.51 3.80 -5.98
CA ASP A 77 -0.03 3.36 -7.28
C ASP A 77 -0.72 4.52 -7.99
N ILE A 78 -1.45 5.35 -7.23
CA ILE A 78 -2.05 6.59 -7.75
C ILE A 78 -0.95 7.52 -8.29
N SER A 79 0.13 7.71 -7.54
CA SER A 79 1.28 8.51 -8.01
C SER A 79 1.89 7.95 -9.31
N GLY A 80 1.97 6.61 -9.43
CA GLY A 80 2.38 5.94 -10.66
C GLY A 80 1.41 6.18 -11.81
N PHE A 81 0.12 5.92 -11.58
CA PHE A 81 -0.96 6.10 -12.53
C PHE A 81 -1.01 7.52 -13.09
N LEU A 82 -0.83 8.54 -12.25
CA LEU A 82 -0.78 9.95 -12.67
C LEU A 82 0.54 10.37 -13.36
N GLY A 83 1.51 9.45 -13.49
CA GLY A 83 2.80 9.74 -14.11
C GLY A 83 3.80 10.50 -13.22
N HIS A 84 3.55 10.62 -11.92
CA HIS A 84 4.41 11.36 -10.99
C HIS A 84 5.57 10.50 -10.44
N SER A 85 5.53 9.19 -10.66
CA SER A 85 6.57 8.27 -10.16
C SER A 85 7.69 8.08 -11.18
N THR A 86 8.94 8.17 -10.73
CA THR A 86 10.10 7.86 -11.56
C THR A 86 10.37 6.36 -11.69
N ARG A 87 9.77 5.53 -10.83
CA ARG A 87 9.97 4.09 -10.76
C ARG A 87 8.78 3.26 -11.27
N ARG A 88 7.57 3.84 -11.38
CA ARG A 88 6.39 3.22 -11.99
C ARG A 88 6.22 3.79 -13.38
N LYS A 89 6.83 3.13 -14.37
CA LYS A 89 6.81 3.56 -15.77
C LYS A 89 5.98 2.59 -16.61
N PRO A 90 5.16 3.07 -17.56
CA PRO A 90 4.43 2.20 -18.45
C PRO A 90 5.37 1.49 -19.48
N PRO A 91 5.02 0.26 -19.94
CA PRO A 91 3.90 -0.55 -19.47
C PRO A 91 4.23 -1.30 -18.18
N LEU A 92 3.30 -1.32 -17.20
CA LEU A 92 3.50 -1.98 -15.92
C LEU A 92 2.16 -2.42 -15.31
N VAL A 93 2.07 -3.63 -14.79
CA VAL A 93 0.98 -4.02 -13.88
C VAL A 93 1.26 -3.39 -12.52
N LEU A 94 0.39 -2.49 -12.06
CA LEU A 94 0.50 -1.83 -10.76
C LEU A 94 0.00 -2.73 -9.61
N GLY A 95 0.03 -2.21 -8.39
CA GLY A 95 -0.50 -2.86 -7.19
C GLY A 95 0.54 -3.67 -6.42
N HIS A 96 0.41 -3.62 -5.09
CA HIS A 96 1.32 -4.32 -4.16
C HIS A 96 0.63 -4.72 -2.84
N GLU A 97 -0.65 -4.46 -2.69
CA GLU A 97 -1.45 -4.93 -1.58
C GLU A 97 -2.34 -6.05 -2.10
N LEU A 98 -2.27 -7.26 -1.57
CA LEU A 98 -3.01 -8.38 -2.11
C LEU A 98 -3.51 -9.37 -1.07
N ILE A 99 -4.60 -10.00 -1.44
CA ILE A 99 -5.19 -11.17 -0.81
C ILE A 99 -5.46 -12.19 -1.88
N GLY A 100 -5.24 -13.47 -1.59
CA GLY A 100 -5.50 -14.53 -2.55
C GLY A 100 -5.44 -15.90 -1.93
N ARG A 101 -5.38 -16.92 -2.80
CA ARG A 101 -5.26 -18.31 -2.41
C ARG A 101 -4.08 -18.99 -3.08
N LEU A 102 -3.48 -19.91 -2.36
CA LEU A 102 -2.55 -20.89 -2.92
C LEU A 102 -3.29 -22.01 -3.63
N GLY A 103 -2.59 -22.78 -4.46
CA GLY A 103 -3.18 -23.91 -5.18
C GLY A 103 -3.76 -25.02 -4.30
N ASP A 104 -3.38 -25.08 -3.02
CA ASP A 104 -3.93 -26.00 -2.01
C ASP A 104 -5.15 -25.42 -1.27
N GLY A 105 -5.63 -24.24 -1.65
CA GLY A 105 -6.81 -23.57 -1.09
C GLY A 105 -6.54 -22.67 0.12
N ARG A 106 -5.34 -22.67 0.71
CA ARG A 106 -5.01 -21.79 1.83
C ARG A 106 -5.12 -20.33 1.42
N ARG A 107 -5.77 -19.54 2.26
CA ARG A 107 -5.95 -18.12 2.06
C ARG A 107 -4.77 -17.34 2.61
N VAL A 108 -4.25 -16.41 1.83
CA VAL A 108 -2.99 -15.73 2.12
C VAL A 108 -3.04 -14.23 1.83
N VAL A 109 -2.18 -13.50 2.52
CA VAL A 109 -1.69 -12.18 2.15
C VAL A 109 -0.19 -12.25 1.86
N ALA A 110 0.37 -11.25 1.21
CA ALA A 110 1.79 -11.25 0.93
C ALA A 110 2.47 -9.94 1.33
N ASN A 111 3.71 -10.06 1.82
CA ASN A 111 4.62 -8.94 1.91
C ASN A 111 5.21 -8.67 0.52
N PRO A 112 4.83 -7.59 -0.17
CA PRO A 112 5.27 -7.31 -1.53
C PRO A 112 6.72 -6.81 -1.63
N LEU A 113 7.36 -6.46 -0.50
CA LEU A 113 8.74 -5.99 -0.46
C LEU A 113 9.69 -7.19 -0.38
N ILE A 114 10.26 -7.56 -1.51
CA ILE A 114 11.14 -8.72 -1.66
C ILE A 114 12.59 -8.30 -1.41
N SER A 115 13.17 -8.75 -0.29
CA SER A 115 14.58 -8.54 0.04
C SER A 115 15.45 -9.72 -0.39
N CYS A 116 16.77 -9.52 -0.52
CA CYS A 116 17.69 -10.61 -0.89
C CYS A 116 17.97 -11.60 0.24
N SER A 117 17.60 -11.29 1.47
CA SER A 117 17.75 -12.10 2.70
C SER A 117 19.19 -12.55 3.05
N ARG A 118 20.22 -12.04 2.35
CA ARG A 118 21.64 -12.47 2.49
C ARG A 118 22.66 -11.34 2.65
N CYS A 119 22.32 -10.10 2.32
CA CYS A 119 23.24 -8.98 2.55
C CYS A 119 23.34 -8.63 4.06
N ALA A 120 24.36 -7.89 4.46
CA ALA A 120 24.58 -7.52 5.86
C ALA A 120 23.35 -6.81 6.47
N THR A 121 22.70 -5.93 5.71
CA THR A 121 21.48 -5.23 6.11
C THR A 121 20.32 -6.20 6.36
N CYS A 122 20.12 -7.20 5.50
CA CYS A 122 19.10 -8.22 5.73
C CYS A 122 19.39 -9.06 6.97
N LEU A 123 20.65 -9.48 7.13
CA LEU A 123 21.08 -10.33 8.26
C LEU A 123 21.04 -9.58 9.60
N SER A 124 21.15 -8.25 9.60
CA SER A 124 20.94 -7.43 10.81
C SER A 124 19.47 -7.22 11.19
N GLY A 125 18.52 -7.76 10.41
CA GLY A 125 17.09 -7.64 10.67
C GLY A 125 16.42 -6.42 10.02
N ALA A 126 17.14 -5.65 9.18
CA ALA A 126 16.65 -4.48 8.47
C ALA A 126 16.33 -4.80 6.98
N GLN A 127 15.54 -5.85 6.73
CA GLN A 127 15.23 -6.34 5.38
C GLN A 127 14.59 -5.27 4.49
N ASN A 128 13.82 -4.35 5.05
CA ASN A 128 13.24 -3.21 4.34
C ASN A 128 14.29 -2.26 3.75
N LEU A 129 15.51 -2.26 4.27
CA LEU A 129 16.64 -1.46 3.80
C LEU A 129 17.64 -2.26 2.96
N CYS A 130 17.24 -3.43 2.45
CA CYS A 130 18.06 -4.26 1.58
C CYS A 130 18.52 -3.47 0.34
N GLU A 131 19.79 -3.54 0.00
CA GLU A 131 20.35 -2.81 -1.15
C GLU A 131 19.75 -3.23 -2.50
N SER A 132 19.26 -4.47 -2.60
CA SER A 132 18.67 -5.04 -3.80
C SER A 132 17.18 -5.42 -3.60
N TRP A 133 16.44 -4.66 -2.82
CA TRP A 133 15.01 -4.89 -2.66
C TRP A 133 14.23 -4.65 -3.96
N ARG A 134 13.19 -5.42 -4.15
CA ARG A 134 12.20 -5.24 -5.22
C ARG A 134 10.82 -5.10 -4.59
N LEU A 135 9.92 -4.40 -5.25
CA LEU A 135 8.53 -4.25 -4.82
C LEU A 135 7.60 -4.61 -5.98
N LEU A 136 6.55 -5.34 -5.70
CA LEU A 136 5.48 -5.57 -6.67
C LEU A 136 4.95 -4.23 -7.22
N GLY A 137 4.61 -4.17 -8.51
CA GLY A 137 4.09 -2.96 -9.16
C GLY A 137 5.10 -1.82 -9.26
N MET A 138 6.40 -2.12 -9.26
CA MET A 138 7.47 -1.12 -9.35
C MET A 138 8.62 -1.60 -10.24
N ASP A 139 9.24 -0.67 -10.97
CA ASP A 139 10.31 -0.90 -11.95
C ASP A 139 9.87 -1.94 -13.01
N GLN A 140 10.52 -3.10 -13.06
CA GLN A 140 10.18 -4.20 -13.99
C GLN A 140 9.41 -5.35 -13.28
N THR A 141 9.05 -5.19 -12.01
CA THR A 141 8.35 -6.22 -11.24
C THR A 141 6.84 -6.04 -11.38
N PRO A 142 6.13 -6.97 -12.06
CA PRO A 142 4.67 -6.89 -12.16
C PRO A 142 4.00 -6.88 -10.80
N GLY A 143 2.89 -6.14 -10.70
CA GLY A 143 2.14 -5.97 -9.46
C GLY A 143 0.94 -6.90 -9.32
N SER A 144 0.11 -6.58 -8.34
CA SER A 144 -1.05 -7.38 -7.92
C SER A 144 -2.36 -7.04 -8.65
N PHE A 145 -2.39 -6.08 -9.57
CA PHE A 145 -3.62 -5.83 -10.35
C PHE A 145 -3.73 -6.84 -11.50
N ALA A 146 -3.76 -8.13 -11.15
CA ALA A 146 -3.78 -9.26 -12.05
C ALA A 146 -4.36 -10.49 -11.37
N GLU A 147 -4.73 -11.52 -12.12
CA GLU A 147 -5.29 -12.77 -11.57
C GLU A 147 -4.27 -13.60 -10.78
N TYR A 148 -2.98 -13.51 -11.13
CA TYR A 148 -1.94 -14.30 -10.48
C TYR A 148 -0.66 -13.50 -10.27
N VAL A 149 0.06 -13.84 -9.21
CA VAL A 149 1.41 -13.35 -8.95
C VAL A 149 2.27 -14.49 -8.39
N ALA A 150 3.55 -14.55 -8.77
CA ALA A 150 4.53 -15.43 -8.16
C ALA A 150 5.41 -14.65 -7.18
N LEU A 151 5.60 -15.20 -5.98
CA LEU A 151 6.34 -14.58 -4.88
C LEU A 151 7.17 -15.63 -4.14
N PRO A 152 8.33 -15.25 -3.58
CA PRO A 152 9.05 -16.14 -2.67
C PRO A 152 8.14 -16.62 -1.54
N ALA A 153 8.16 -17.90 -1.24
CA ALA A 153 7.33 -18.51 -0.19
C ALA A 153 7.49 -17.82 1.17
N THR A 154 8.66 -17.23 1.44
CA THR A 154 8.96 -16.46 2.66
C THR A 154 8.21 -15.14 2.77
N GLN A 155 7.61 -14.65 1.68
CA GLN A 155 6.81 -13.42 1.62
C GLN A 155 5.32 -13.68 1.79
N ILE A 156 4.90 -14.94 1.84
CA ILE A 156 3.50 -15.36 1.89
C ILE A 156 3.12 -15.69 3.33
N PHE A 157 1.98 -15.17 3.77
CA PHE A 157 1.47 -15.32 5.13
C PHE A 157 0.04 -15.83 5.09
N GLU A 158 -0.19 -16.98 5.70
CA GLU A 158 -1.52 -17.58 5.82
C GLU A 158 -2.40 -16.76 6.76
N ILE A 159 -3.68 -16.62 6.39
CA ILE A 159 -4.69 -15.91 7.17
C ILE A 159 -5.93 -16.79 7.36
N PRO A 160 -6.67 -16.61 8.48
CA PRO A 160 -7.93 -17.32 8.69
C PRO A 160 -8.96 -16.98 7.60
N ASP A 161 -9.73 -17.96 7.15
CA ASP A 161 -10.84 -17.75 6.20
C ASP A 161 -11.90 -16.77 6.75
N SER A 162 -12.03 -16.70 8.08
CA SER A 162 -12.95 -15.78 8.76
C SER A 162 -12.52 -14.29 8.71
N LEU A 163 -11.26 -13.99 8.34
CA LEU A 163 -10.80 -12.61 8.25
C LEU A 163 -11.38 -11.94 6.99
N PRO A 164 -12.22 -10.88 7.11
CA PRO A 164 -12.79 -10.20 5.94
C PRO A 164 -11.70 -9.67 5.00
N SER A 165 -11.90 -9.80 3.67
CA SER A 165 -10.95 -9.34 2.65
C SER A 165 -10.61 -7.86 2.78
N ALA A 166 -11.63 -7.02 3.02
CA ALA A 166 -11.45 -5.58 3.21
C ALA A 166 -10.57 -5.22 4.43
N ARG A 167 -10.47 -6.13 5.40
CA ARG A 167 -9.56 -5.97 6.55
C ARG A 167 -8.20 -6.57 6.24
N ALA A 168 -8.15 -7.76 5.68
CA ALA A 168 -6.89 -8.46 5.41
C ALA A 168 -5.98 -7.72 4.43
N VAL A 169 -6.54 -7.02 3.43
CA VAL A 169 -5.77 -6.21 2.45
C VAL A 169 -4.97 -5.08 3.11
N LEU A 170 -5.37 -4.66 4.32
CA LEU A 170 -4.67 -3.63 5.07
C LEU A 170 -3.34 -4.11 5.69
N SER A 171 -2.96 -5.39 5.54
CA SER A 171 -1.70 -5.93 6.11
C SER A 171 -0.49 -5.12 5.68
N GLU A 172 -0.40 -4.80 4.39
CA GLU A 172 0.71 -4.02 3.84
C GLU A 172 0.74 -2.57 4.40
N PRO A 173 -0.31 -1.74 4.21
CA PRO A 173 -0.26 -0.37 4.70
C PRO A 173 -0.19 -0.28 6.23
N LEU A 174 -0.78 -1.22 6.97
CA LEU A 174 -0.70 -1.26 8.43
C LEU A 174 0.70 -1.57 8.92
N ALA A 175 1.45 -2.45 8.23
CA ALA A 175 2.82 -2.79 8.59
C ALA A 175 3.74 -1.56 8.58
N ASN A 176 3.49 -0.59 7.69
CA ASN A 176 4.22 0.69 7.67
C ASN A 176 4.02 1.47 8.99
N LEU A 177 2.81 1.49 9.54
CA LEU A 177 2.52 2.19 10.80
C LEU A 177 3.10 1.44 12.01
N VAL A 178 3.01 0.12 12.01
CA VAL A 178 3.65 -0.72 13.05
C VAL A 178 5.16 -0.47 13.08
N HIS A 179 5.80 -0.44 11.92
CA HIS A 179 7.21 -0.12 11.78
C HIS A 179 7.53 1.29 12.27
N LEU A 180 6.77 2.29 11.85
CA LEU A 180 6.94 3.67 12.26
C LEU A 180 6.89 3.81 13.79
N PHE A 181 5.87 3.28 14.46
CA PHE A 181 5.74 3.36 15.91
C PHE A 181 6.87 2.61 16.64
N ARG A 182 7.38 1.51 16.09
CA ARG A 182 8.57 0.83 16.60
C ARG A 182 9.83 1.68 16.52
N LEU A 183 9.99 2.48 15.46
CA LEU A 183 11.12 3.42 15.31
C LEU A 183 10.99 4.65 16.21
N VAL A 184 9.77 5.15 16.36
CA VAL A 184 9.49 6.36 17.17
C VAL A 184 9.71 6.09 18.65
N LEU A 185 9.41 4.89 19.16
CA LEU A 185 9.45 4.55 20.59
C LEU A 185 8.73 5.60 21.45
N PRO A 186 7.41 5.79 21.29
CA PRO A 186 6.71 6.83 22.01
C PRO A 186 6.73 6.56 23.53
N PRO A 187 6.72 7.62 24.35
CA PRO A 187 6.57 7.46 25.80
C PRO A 187 5.20 6.87 26.15
N SER A 188 5.05 6.32 27.35
CA SER A 188 3.72 5.95 27.87
C SER A 188 2.85 7.20 28.01
N PHE A 189 1.56 7.10 27.64
CA PHE A 189 0.59 8.22 27.75
C PHE A 189 1.04 9.48 27.01
N PHE A 190 1.20 9.40 25.71
CA PHE A 190 1.63 10.49 24.85
C PHE A 190 0.46 11.15 24.10
N ARG A 191 0.68 12.41 23.67
CA ARG A 191 -0.20 13.15 22.76
C ARG A 191 0.32 13.01 21.33
N LEU A 192 -0.58 12.76 20.38
CA LEU A 192 -0.24 12.50 18.99
C LEU A 192 -0.88 13.53 18.05
N GLY A 193 -0.07 14.15 17.18
CA GLY A 193 -0.53 14.89 16.02
C GLY A 193 -0.41 14.01 14.77
N ILE A 194 -1.40 14.03 13.88
CA ILE A 194 -1.36 13.36 12.58
C ILE A 194 -1.67 14.38 11.49
N VAL A 195 -0.77 14.57 10.56
CA VAL A 195 -0.94 15.44 9.40
C VAL A 195 -1.28 14.58 8.18
N GLY A 196 -2.54 14.65 7.74
CA GLY A 196 -3.13 13.80 6.71
C GLY A 196 -4.11 12.77 7.27
N GLY A 197 -5.40 12.91 6.96
CA GLY A 197 -6.50 12.04 7.40
C GLY A 197 -6.85 10.93 6.41
N GLY A 198 -5.97 10.62 5.44
CA GLY A 198 -6.13 9.50 4.50
C GLY A 198 -5.89 8.13 5.15
N THR A 199 -5.73 7.08 4.33
CA THR A 199 -5.51 5.70 4.79
C THR A 199 -4.42 5.59 5.85
N MET A 200 -3.24 6.19 5.59
CA MET A 200 -2.10 6.12 6.51
C MET A 200 -2.38 6.85 7.84
N GLY A 201 -3.02 8.01 7.79
CA GLY A 201 -3.40 8.74 9.00
C GLY A 201 -4.47 8.03 9.83
N ALA A 202 -5.47 7.43 9.16
CA ALA A 202 -6.50 6.63 9.82
C ALA A 202 -5.91 5.38 10.48
N LEU A 203 -5.02 4.67 9.79
CA LEU A 203 -4.30 3.53 10.37
C LEU A 203 -3.41 3.97 11.54
N GLY A 204 -2.70 5.10 11.42
CA GLY A 204 -1.88 5.68 12.50
C GLY A 204 -2.70 5.99 13.74
N LEU A 205 -3.91 6.57 13.56
CA LEU A 205 -4.86 6.79 14.64
C LEU A 205 -5.28 5.46 15.32
N LEU A 206 -5.60 4.43 14.55
CA LEU A 206 -6.05 3.15 15.11
C LEU A 206 -4.92 2.41 15.82
N VAL A 207 -3.69 2.41 15.28
CA VAL A 207 -2.52 1.81 15.95
C VAL A 207 -2.19 2.56 17.23
N SER A 208 -2.25 3.90 17.23
CA SER A 208 -1.93 4.71 18.42
C SER A 208 -2.83 4.38 19.62
N LYS A 209 -4.10 4.02 19.36
CA LYS A 209 -5.02 3.58 20.41
C LYS A 209 -4.60 2.26 21.07
N GLN A 210 -3.86 1.42 20.38
CA GLN A 210 -3.36 0.13 20.92
C GLN A 210 -2.11 0.30 21.80
N ILE A 211 -1.48 1.48 21.78
CA ILE A 211 -0.19 1.74 22.44
C ILE A 211 -0.24 2.88 23.46
N GLY A 212 -1.45 3.24 23.94
CA GLY A 212 -1.61 4.14 25.07
C GLY A 212 -1.58 5.63 24.73
N VAL A 213 -2.05 6.04 23.53
CA VAL A 213 -2.23 7.45 23.21
C VAL A 213 -3.30 8.07 24.13
N SER A 214 -3.05 9.28 24.64
CA SER A 214 -3.99 10.00 25.48
C SER A 214 -4.91 10.94 24.69
N GLU A 215 -4.37 11.54 23.61
CA GLU A 215 -5.08 12.51 22.78
C GLU A 215 -4.53 12.46 21.36
N VAL A 216 -5.41 12.47 20.34
CA VAL A 216 -5.02 12.53 18.94
C VAL A 216 -5.70 13.71 18.25
N LEU A 217 -4.89 14.63 17.71
CA LEU A 217 -5.32 15.61 16.72
C LEU A 217 -5.02 15.08 15.32
N VAL A 218 -6.01 15.11 14.42
CA VAL A 218 -5.79 14.87 13.00
C VAL A 218 -6.08 16.14 12.21
N VAL A 219 -5.17 16.55 11.35
CA VAL A 219 -5.36 17.68 10.44
C VAL A 219 -5.34 17.20 8.98
N ASP A 220 -6.22 17.74 8.16
CA ASP A 220 -6.29 17.49 6.71
C ASP A 220 -6.92 18.71 6.02
N VAL A 221 -6.79 18.79 4.71
CA VAL A 221 -7.50 19.79 3.89
C VAL A 221 -8.88 19.30 3.42
N SER A 222 -9.17 18.01 3.54
CA SER A 222 -10.43 17.37 3.14
C SER A 222 -11.38 17.24 4.32
N HIS A 223 -12.51 17.94 4.27
CA HIS A 223 -13.58 17.84 5.27
C HIS A 223 -14.08 16.39 5.41
N GLN A 224 -14.26 15.66 4.30
CA GLN A 224 -14.76 14.27 4.31
C GLN A 224 -13.80 13.32 5.04
N ARG A 225 -12.48 13.47 4.83
CA ARG A 225 -11.47 12.69 5.56
C ARG A 225 -11.49 13.00 7.05
N LEU A 226 -11.64 14.27 7.41
CA LEU A 226 -11.74 14.70 8.83
C LEU A 226 -12.98 14.12 9.50
N GLU A 227 -14.13 14.09 8.84
CA GLU A 227 -15.33 13.41 9.36
C GLU A 227 -15.07 11.92 9.59
N THR A 228 -14.38 11.27 8.65
CA THR A 228 -14.04 9.85 8.76
C THR A 228 -13.14 9.58 9.96
N VAL A 229 -12.03 10.29 10.12
CA VAL A 229 -11.11 10.09 11.26
C VAL A 229 -11.74 10.52 12.59
N LYS A 230 -12.69 11.45 12.58
CA LYS A 230 -13.48 11.78 13.76
C LYS A 230 -14.36 10.62 14.20
N LYS A 231 -15.03 9.94 13.26
CA LYS A 231 -15.80 8.69 13.53
C LYS A 231 -14.89 7.56 13.99
N LEU A 232 -13.66 7.47 13.51
CA LEU A 232 -12.64 6.55 13.99
C LEU A 232 -12.13 6.91 15.40
N GLY A 233 -12.51 8.07 15.94
CA GLY A 233 -12.29 8.49 17.32
C GLY A 233 -11.03 9.34 17.52
N ALA A 234 -10.67 10.18 16.56
CA ALA A 234 -9.76 11.30 16.80
C ALA A 234 -10.36 12.24 17.86
N SER A 235 -9.53 12.68 18.82
CA SER A 235 -9.96 13.59 19.89
C SER A 235 -10.36 14.96 19.34
N ALA A 236 -9.60 15.46 18.37
CA ALA A 236 -9.87 16.67 17.62
C ALA A 236 -9.53 16.49 16.15
N VAL A 237 -10.20 17.25 15.28
CA VAL A 237 -9.91 17.34 13.85
C VAL A 237 -9.92 18.80 13.41
N VAL A 238 -9.02 19.18 12.50
CA VAL A 238 -8.93 20.57 12.00
C VAL A 238 -8.71 20.55 10.49
N ASN A 239 -9.50 21.36 9.78
CA ASN A 239 -9.29 21.59 8.35
C ASN A 239 -8.26 22.70 8.14
N THR A 240 -7.03 22.30 7.77
CA THR A 240 -5.92 23.24 7.49
C THR A 240 -6.01 23.92 6.13
N GLY A 241 -6.98 23.56 5.30
CA GLY A 241 -7.33 24.28 4.08
C GLY A 241 -8.24 25.49 4.32
N SER A 242 -8.84 25.62 5.53
CA SER A 242 -9.61 26.81 5.91
C SER A 242 -8.70 27.98 6.31
N PRO A 243 -9.15 29.25 6.19
CA PRO A 243 -8.32 30.43 6.49
C PRO A 243 -7.68 30.41 7.89
N ASP A 244 -8.41 29.95 8.90
CA ASP A 244 -7.95 29.91 10.30
C ASP A 244 -7.43 28.55 10.74
N GLY A 245 -7.48 27.53 9.88
CA GLY A 245 -7.22 26.14 10.27
C GLY A 245 -5.83 25.89 10.83
N VAL A 246 -4.80 26.51 10.27
CA VAL A 246 -3.44 26.41 10.79
C VAL A 246 -3.34 27.00 12.20
N THR A 247 -3.98 28.16 12.42
CA THR A 247 -4.01 28.83 13.73
C THR A 247 -4.78 28.00 14.75
N GLU A 248 -5.91 27.42 14.34
CA GLU A 248 -6.72 26.52 15.18
C GLU A 248 -5.93 25.26 15.57
N ALA A 249 -5.27 24.62 14.63
CA ALA A 249 -4.43 23.46 14.90
C ALA A 249 -3.32 23.77 15.92
N LYS A 250 -2.62 24.90 15.76
CA LYS A 250 -1.61 25.38 16.72
C LYS A 250 -2.21 25.70 18.11
N LYS A 251 -3.40 26.28 18.15
CA LYS A 251 -4.12 26.55 19.42
C LYS A 251 -4.46 25.26 20.17
N ILE A 252 -4.97 24.24 19.46
CA ILE A 252 -5.26 22.91 20.04
C ILE A 252 -3.97 22.21 20.48
N ALA A 253 -2.92 22.31 19.68
CA ALA A 253 -1.61 21.75 20.04
C ALA A 253 -1.07 22.34 21.35
N GLY A 254 -1.31 23.64 21.61
CA GLY A 254 -0.84 24.33 22.81
C GLY A 254 0.70 24.28 22.91
N ARG A 255 1.24 23.49 23.85
CA ARG A 255 2.70 23.28 23.97
C ARG A 255 3.29 22.32 22.90
N GLY A 256 2.44 21.74 22.06
CA GLY A 256 2.78 20.78 21.02
C GLY A 256 2.52 19.32 21.42
N PHE A 257 2.61 18.43 20.45
CA PHE A 257 2.43 16.99 20.60
C PHE A 257 3.78 16.28 20.85
N ASP A 258 3.75 15.18 21.60
CA ASP A 258 4.94 14.36 21.89
C ASP A 258 5.47 13.71 20.60
N VAL A 259 4.54 13.28 19.75
CA VAL A 259 4.81 12.69 18.43
C VAL A 259 3.91 13.38 17.41
N VAL A 260 4.48 13.73 16.25
CA VAL A 260 3.69 14.19 15.11
C VAL A 260 4.05 13.37 13.88
N ILE A 261 3.05 12.72 13.28
CA ILE A 261 3.21 11.91 12.07
C ILE A 261 2.85 12.76 10.85
N ASP A 262 3.77 12.89 9.88
CA ASP A 262 3.43 13.28 8.52
C ASP A 262 3.00 12.04 7.72
N ALA A 263 1.68 11.88 7.56
CA ALA A 263 1.07 10.82 6.77
C ALA A 263 0.72 11.25 5.34
N SER A 264 0.94 12.52 4.98
CA SER A 264 0.67 13.12 3.67
C SER A 264 1.91 13.16 2.77
N GLY A 265 3.04 13.57 3.33
CA GLY A 265 4.30 13.76 2.58
C GLY A 265 4.34 15.00 1.70
N SER A 266 3.34 15.87 1.72
CA SER A 266 3.40 17.15 1.00
C SER A 266 4.33 18.15 1.73
N ALA A 267 4.90 19.10 1.01
CA ALA A 267 5.80 20.09 1.63
C ALA A 267 5.13 20.88 2.76
N PRO A 268 3.88 21.39 2.61
CA PRO A 268 3.19 22.06 3.71
C PRO A 268 2.88 21.13 4.90
N ALA A 269 2.56 19.85 4.62
CA ALA A 269 2.27 18.88 5.68
C ALA A 269 3.53 18.58 6.53
N ARG A 270 4.69 18.45 5.90
CA ARG A 270 5.95 18.29 6.62
C ARG A 270 6.25 19.46 7.53
N GLN A 271 6.15 20.70 7.04
CA GLN A 271 6.34 21.89 7.87
C GLN A 271 5.32 21.91 9.03
N MET A 272 4.05 21.59 8.77
CA MET A 272 3.03 21.50 9.80
C MET A 272 3.39 20.47 10.88
N ALA A 273 3.98 19.34 10.51
CA ALA A 273 4.41 18.34 11.49
C ALA A 273 5.48 18.88 12.44
N PHE A 274 6.43 19.68 11.96
CA PHE A 274 7.42 20.36 12.81
C PHE A 274 6.77 21.45 13.67
N ASP A 275 5.84 22.23 13.12
CA ASP A 275 5.15 23.31 13.84
C ASP A 275 4.33 22.80 15.03
N LEU A 276 3.66 21.66 14.88
CA LEU A 276 2.82 21.05 15.90
C LEU A 276 3.60 20.23 16.94
N CYS A 277 4.89 19.97 16.70
CA CYS A 277 5.73 19.19 17.61
C CYS A 277 6.24 20.03 18.79
N LYS A 278 6.12 19.48 20.00
CA LYS A 278 6.66 20.13 21.22
C LYS A 278 8.19 20.12 21.26
N PRO A 279 8.83 20.98 22.06
CA PRO A 279 10.25 20.83 22.36
C PRO A 279 10.57 19.43 22.91
N GLY A 280 11.67 18.81 22.43
CA GLY A 280 12.04 17.41 22.74
C GLY A 280 11.14 16.35 22.12
N GLY A 281 10.15 16.75 21.31
CA GLY A 281 9.22 15.82 20.65
C GLY A 281 9.81 15.13 19.41
N CYS A 282 9.02 14.22 18.84
CA CYS A 282 9.41 13.43 17.67
C CYS A 282 8.54 13.77 16.46
N VAL A 283 9.17 14.17 15.36
CA VAL A 283 8.54 14.30 14.04
C VAL A 283 8.81 13.01 13.26
N ALA A 284 7.74 12.31 12.91
CA ALA A 284 7.79 11.01 12.23
C ALA A 284 7.34 11.19 10.77
N LEU A 285 8.26 11.06 9.82
CA LEU A 285 8.02 11.26 8.40
C LEU A 285 7.73 9.90 7.73
N LEU A 286 6.53 9.73 7.25
CA LEU A 286 6.05 8.52 6.57
C LEU A 286 5.60 8.81 5.13
N GLY A 287 4.96 9.95 4.92
CA GLY A 287 4.42 10.35 3.62
C GLY A 287 5.50 10.63 2.58
N MET A 288 5.36 10.05 1.38
CA MET A 288 6.32 10.17 0.26
C MET A 288 5.79 11.03 -0.90
N GLY A 289 4.98 12.07 -0.61
CA GLY A 289 4.36 12.90 -1.64
C GLY A 289 5.36 13.79 -2.39
N ALA A 290 6.05 14.69 -1.69
CA ALA A 290 7.05 15.59 -2.28
C ALA A 290 8.46 15.07 -2.08
N GLN A 291 9.29 15.11 -3.14
CA GLN A 291 10.70 14.70 -3.05
C GLN A 291 11.54 15.67 -2.20
N LYS A 292 11.21 16.95 -2.23
CA LYS A 292 11.93 18.01 -1.50
C LYS A 292 10.94 18.88 -0.73
N SER A 293 11.35 19.37 0.42
CA SER A 293 10.58 20.28 1.26
C SER A 293 11.53 21.23 1.97
N GLU A 294 11.08 22.46 2.18
CA GLU A 294 11.74 23.40 3.06
C GLU A 294 11.23 23.20 4.49
N VAL A 295 12.14 23.20 5.45
CA VAL A 295 11.87 23.06 6.88
C VAL A 295 12.73 24.06 7.65
N ASP A 296 12.16 24.75 8.64
CA ASP A 296 12.89 25.61 9.55
C ASP A 296 13.73 24.77 10.53
N PHE A 297 14.91 24.39 10.09
CA PHE A 297 15.86 23.63 10.91
C PHE A 297 16.39 24.41 12.10
N VAL A 298 16.51 25.74 12.01
CA VAL A 298 17.01 26.55 13.15
C VAL A 298 16.04 26.47 14.33
N THR A 299 14.75 26.63 14.07
CA THR A 299 13.71 26.44 15.09
C THR A 299 13.68 25.00 15.60
N SER A 300 13.82 24.01 14.71
CA SER A 300 13.83 22.59 15.08
C SER A 300 15.01 22.19 15.94
N ILE A 301 16.20 22.73 15.66
CA ILE A 301 17.42 22.56 16.50
C ILE A 301 17.21 23.16 17.88
N ARG A 302 16.67 24.39 17.98
CA ARG A 302 16.40 25.04 19.28
C ARG A 302 15.35 24.29 20.12
N LYS A 303 14.46 23.54 19.48
CA LYS A 303 13.48 22.68 20.13
C LYS A 303 13.99 21.25 20.37
N GLU A 304 15.20 20.90 19.94
CA GLU A 304 15.74 19.54 20.04
C GLU A 304 14.80 18.45 19.47
N HIS A 305 14.19 18.72 18.31
CA HIS A 305 13.28 17.75 17.68
C HIS A 305 14.04 16.49 17.28
N ARG A 306 13.52 15.32 17.66
CA ARG A 306 13.89 14.05 17.04
C ARG A 306 13.16 13.94 15.69
N VAL A 307 13.88 13.55 14.63
CA VAL A 307 13.25 13.28 13.33
C VAL A 307 13.46 11.82 12.99
N VAL A 308 12.37 11.12 12.77
CA VAL A 308 12.37 9.71 12.38
C VAL A 308 11.78 9.61 10.97
N MET A 309 12.53 9.02 10.05
CA MET A 309 12.08 8.70 8.69
C MET A 309 11.83 7.20 8.61
N SER A 310 10.64 6.82 8.14
CA SER A 310 10.23 5.41 8.07
C SER A 310 10.06 5.00 6.61
N PHE A 311 10.66 3.87 6.23
CA PHE A 311 10.51 3.27 4.91
C PHE A 311 10.07 1.83 5.05
N ALA A 312 8.90 1.53 4.51
CA ALA A 312 8.33 0.19 4.51
C ALA A 312 8.34 -0.47 5.92
N TYR A 313 8.70 -1.72 6.03
CA TYR A 313 8.60 -2.51 7.27
C TYR A 313 9.43 -3.78 7.18
N THR A 314 9.74 -4.37 8.32
CA THR A 314 10.36 -5.69 8.40
C THR A 314 9.28 -6.81 8.35
N PRO A 315 9.66 -8.08 8.07
CA PRO A 315 8.73 -9.20 8.17
C PRO A 315 8.08 -9.35 9.56
N GLY A 316 8.79 -8.95 10.61
CA GLY A 316 8.24 -8.93 11.98
C GLY A 316 7.13 -7.89 12.16
N ASP A 317 7.32 -6.69 11.59
CA ASP A 317 6.29 -5.64 11.60
C ASP A 317 5.05 -6.06 10.81
N PHE A 318 5.24 -6.76 9.68
CA PHE A 318 4.15 -7.29 8.87
C PHE A 318 3.31 -8.34 9.64
N ARG A 319 3.96 -9.28 10.34
CA ARG A 319 3.26 -10.24 11.21
C ARG A 319 2.47 -9.53 12.30
N ARG A 320 3.07 -8.53 12.95
CA ARG A 320 2.37 -7.76 13.98
C ARG A 320 1.16 -6.99 13.43
N ALA A 321 1.25 -6.48 12.21
CA ALA A 321 0.11 -5.86 11.54
C ALA A 321 -1.02 -6.89 11.32
N MET A 322 -0.69 -8.10 10.87
CA MET A 322 -1.68 -9.18 10.72
C MET A 322 -2.36 -9.52 12.07
N ASP A 323 -1.62 -9.60 13.19
CA ASP A 323 -2.21 -9.86 14.51
C ASP A 323 -3.26 -8.80 14.88
N LEU A 324 -2.99 -7.52 14.58
CA LEU A 324 -3.93 -6.41 14.82
C LEU A 324 -5.18 -6.52 13.94
N LEU A 325 -5.05 -7.01 12.71
CA LEU A 325 -6.19 -7.21 11.81
C LEU A 325 -7.02 -8.44 12.21
N ILE A 326 -6.36 -9.55 12.55
CA ILE A 326 -7.03 -10.78 12.97
C ILE A 326 -7.81 -10.56 14.27
N SER A 327 -7.23 -9.84 15.24
CA SER A 327 -7.91 -9.52 16.50
C SER A 327 -9.06 -8.51 16.36
N GLY A 328 -9.19 -7.84 15.19
CA GLY A 328 -10.17 -6.78 14.99
C GLY A 328 -9.80 -5.43 15.62
N ALA A 329 -8.59 -5.29 16.15
CA ALA A 329 -8.12 -4.04 16.76
C ALA A 329 -7.99 -2.89 15.74
N VAL A 330 -7.79 -3.22 14.46
CA VAL A 330 -7.75 -2.27 13.34
C VAL A 330 -8.75 -2.71 12.27
N ASP A 331 -9.68 -1.83 11.92
CA ASP A 331 -10.71 -2.07 10.91
C ASP A 331 -11.07 -0.78 10.16
N LEU A 332 -10.93 -0.80 8.85
CA LEU A 332 -11.39 0.26 7.93
C LEU A 332 -12.47 -0.24 6.97
N THR A 333 -13.06 -1.40 7.21
CA THR A 333 -14.10 -2.00 6.34
C THR A 333 -15.23 -1.02 6.00
N PRO A 334 -15.77 -0.18 6.94
CA PRO A 334 -16.82 0.77 6.62
C PRO A 334 -16.43 1.89 5.64
N TRP A 335 -15.14 2.08 5.39
CA TRP A 335 -14.58 3.09 4.48
C TRP A 335 -13.76 2.45 3.35
N THR A 336 -14.08 1.18 3.06
CA THR A 336 -13.46 0.42 1.98
C THR A 336 -14.48 0.19 0.87
N ASP A 337 -14.20 0.72 -0.30
CA ASP A 337 -14.99 0.47 -1.51
C ASP A 337 -14.33 -0.58 -2.37
N LYS A 338 -15.10 -1.25 -3.21
CA LYS A 338 -14.60 -2.25 -4.16
C LYS A 338 -15.24 -2.09 -5.53
N LEU A 339 -14.45 -2.37 -6.56
CA LEU A 339 -14.86 -2.47 -7.95
C LEU A 339 -14.19 -3.68 -8.59
N PRO A 340 -14.83 -4.34 -9.59
CA PRO A 340 -14.19 -5.43 -10.30
C PRO A 340 -12.95 -4.95 -11.08
N LEU A 341 -12.01 -5.85 -11.37
CA LEU A 341 -10.76 -5.55 -12.09
C LEU A 341 -11.01 -4.87 -13.43
N GLU A 342 -12.09 -5.25 -14.13
CA GLU A 342 -12.53 -4.67 -15.41
C GLU A 342 -12.86 -3.18 -15.30
N GLN A 343 -13.22 -2.71 -14.10
CA GLN A 343 -13.49 -1.30 -13.81
C GLN A 343 -12.27 -0.59 -13.17
N GLY A 344 -11.07 -1.12 -13.37
CA GLY A 344 -9.85 -0.60 -12.76
C GLY A 344 -9.53 0.83 -13.14
N GLN A 345 -9.84 1.27 -14.38
CA GLN A 345 -9.72 2.67 -14.78
C GLN A 345 -10.62 3.57 -13.91
N GLU A 346 -11.90 3.19 -13.73
CA GLU A 346 -12.83 3.93 -12.89
C GLU A 346 -12.39 3.96 -11.42
N ALA A 347 -11.88 2.84 -10.90
CA ALA A 347 -11.39 2.74 -9.53
C ALA A 347 -10.23 3.73 -9.28
N LEU A 348 -9.26 3.77 -10.20
CA LEU A 348 -8.10 4.67 -10.09
C LEU A 348 -8.49 6.13 -10.27
N ASP A 349 -9.35 6.45 -11.24
CA ASP A 349 -9.87 7.81 -11.44
C ASP A 349 -10.66 8.31 -10.23
N ARG A 350 -11.53 7.46 -9.67
CA ARG A 350 -12.34 7.80 -8.51
C ARG A 350 -11.49 8.10 -7.29
N ILE A 351 -10.57 7.20 -6.94
CA ILE A 351 -9.75 7.37 -5.73
C ILE A 351 -8.72 8.51 -5.88
N SER A 352 -8.29 8.81 -7.12
CA SER A 352 -7.34 9.88 -7.41
C SER A 352 -7.98 11.27 -7.31
N HIS A 353 -9.19 11.45 -7.84
CA HIS A 353 -9.79 12.75 -8.03
C HIS A 353 -10.99 13.03 -7.12
N ARG A 354 -11.73 12.02 -6.70
CA ARG A 354 -12.97 12.13 -5.93
C ARG A 354 -13.10 11.03 -4.87
N PRO A 355 -12.13 10.88 -3.96
CA PRO A 355 -12.14 9.80 -2.99
C PRO A 355 -13.33 9.84 -2.03
N GLY A 356 -13.94 11.01 -1.78
CA GLY A 356 -15.03 11.14 -0.82
C GLY A 356 -14.60 10.70 0.59
N THR A 357 -15.38 9.80 1.18
CA THR A 357 -15.08 9.18 2.47
C THR A 357 -14.29 7.87 2.34
N THR A 358 -14.02 7.40 1.12
CA THR A 358 -13.28 6.16 0.84
C THR A 358 -11.83 6.29 1.31
N LEU A 359 -11.43 5.44 2.25
CA LEU A 359 -10.05 5.34 2.71
C LEU A 359 -9.26 4.26 1.96
N LYS A 360 -9.94 3.20 1.53
CA LYS A 360 -9.33 2.11 0.75
C LYS A 360 -10.21 1.73 -0.43
N MET A 361 -9.60 1.60 -1.60
CA MET A 361 -10.22 1.04 -2.79
C MET A 361 -9.64 -0.36 -3.04
N LEU A 362 -10.50 -1.33 -3.33
CA LEU A 362 -10.12 -2.69 -3.73
C LEU A 362 -10.53 -2.94 -5.18
N LEU A 363 -9.68 -3.67 -5.87
CA LEU A 363 -10.01 -4.35 -7.12
C LEU A 363 -10.35 -5.80 -6.78
N GLU A 364 -11.54 -6.24 -7.15
CA GLU A 364 -12.01 -7.64 -7.05
C GLU A 364 -11.60 -8.36 -8.34
N ILE A 365 -10.80 -9.41 -8.22
CA ILE A 365 -10.14 -10.08 -9.33
C ILE A 365 -10.97 -11.27 -9.84
#